data_e2f669251189b313726ad3e69886bfb9
#
_entry.id   e2f669251189b313726ad3e69886bfb9
#
_cell.length_a   1.000
_cell.length_b   1.000
_cell.length_c   1.000
_cell.angle_alpha   90.00
_cell.angle_beta   90.00
_cell.angle_gamma   90.00
#
_symmetry.space_group_name_H-M   'P 1'
#
loop_
_entity.id
_entity.type
_entity.pdbx_description
1 polymer ?
#
loop_
_entity_poly.entity_id
_entity_poly.type
_entity_poly.pdbx_seq_one_letter_code
_entity_poly.pdbx_strand_id
1 'polypeptide(L)'
;MNSIISYAKEETRSIKEFPFNDVDSLILSTLIYLDFSKFVSPLKDHKDFVYFNSINNYDALLTDSSYKRLKINLIKAVQASPRFQNLKMNYYVDIHDIKNELQFCAITFKLDNLTYIAFRGTDDTLTGWKEDFNMAYKCPVPAQKEAVKYLNQVSYHLGGYLYVGGHSKGGNLAIYSAMHTHILNKFRIKKIYSHDGPGFKKEIYESIPYRIIASKISKTIPTSSIIGLLLYTREQIKIVKSRSFGIFQHSSFNWVVKNSDFVYEETTAKDSKIIDNTISDWLNETTDESRAL
;
A
#
# COMPACT_ATOMS: atom_id res chain seq x y z
N MET A 1 -14.66 -15.41 -11.28
CA MET A 1 -14.28 -14.00 -11.15
C MET A 1 -12.82 -13.94 -10.75
N ASN A 2 -12.08 -13.17 -11.51
CA ASN A 2 -10.64 -13.09 -11.35
C ASN A 2 -10.27 -12.17 -10.18
N SER A 3 -9.15 -12.44 -9.54
CA SER A 3 -8.55 -11.68 -8.44
C SER A 3 -7.13 -11.28 -8.81
N ILE A 4 -6.43 -10.60 -7.92
CA ILE A 4 -4.99 -10.35 -8.07
C ILE A 4 -4.18 -11.65 -8.28
N ILE A 5 -4.62 -12.77 -7.68
CA ILE A 5 -3.99 -14.09 -7.88
C ILE A 5 -4.22 -14.60 -9.32
N SER A 6 -5.44 -14.45 -9.83
CA SER A 6 -5.76 -14.85 -11.21
C SER A 6 -4.99 -13.96 -12.20
N TYR A 7 -4.94 -12.64 -11.96
CA TYR A 7 -4.17 -11.71 -12.77
C TYR A 7 -2.68 -12.12 -12.85
N ALA A 8 -2.05 -12.40 -11.70
CA ALA A 8 -0.65 -12.82 -11.68
C ALA A 8 -0.39 -14.10 -12.49
N LYS A 9 -1.39 -15.01 -12.63
CA LYS A 9 -1.30 -16.22 -13.42
C LYS A 9 -1.56 -16.01 -14.92
N GLU A 10 -2.49 -15.13 -15.25
CA GLU A 10 -3.06 -14.99 -16.59
C GLU A 10 -2.39 -13.86 -17.40
N GLU A 11 -1.87 -12.82 -16.73
CA GLU A 11 -1.17 -11.73 -17.39
C GLU A 11 0.29 -12.13 -17.68
N THR A 12 0.57 -12.41 -18.93
CA THR A 12 1.90 -12.89 -19.37
C THR A 12 2.76 -11.83 -20.03
N ARG A 13 2.16 -10.68 -20.41
CA ARG A 13 2.86 -9.59 -21.07
C ARG A 13 3.85 -8.93 -20.12
N SER A 14 5.05 -8.68 -20.58
CA SER A 14 6.07 -7.92 -19.84
C SER A 14 5.62 -6.49 -19.54
N ILE A 15 6.29 -5.81 -18.60
CA ILE A 15 6.04 -4.38 -18.30
C ILE A 15 6.27 -3.47 -19.51
N LYS A 16 7.09 -3.90 -20.49
CA LYS A 16 7.33 -3.16 -21.73
C LYS A 16 6.15 -3.27 -22.71
N GLU A 17 5.52 -4.44 -22.80
CA GLU A 17 4.38 -4.71 -23.67
C GLU A 17 3.07 -4.17 -23.08
N PHE A 18 2.91 -4.29 -21.76
CA PHE A 18 1.78 -3.79 -21.03
C PHE A 18 2.26 -3.04 -19.78
N PRO A 19 2.20 -1.71 -19.77
CA PRO A 19 2.76 -0.89 -18.71
C PRO A 19 2.27 -1.26 -17.31
N PHE A 20 3.12 -1.04 -16.31
CA PHE A 20 2.80 -1.24 -14.90
C PHE A 20 1.54 -0.47 -14.50
N ASN A 21 0.61 -1.15 -13.86
CA ASN A 21 -0.73 -0.65 -13.59
C ASN A 21 -1.16 -0.77 -12.09
N ASP A 22 -2.40 -0.38 -11.80
CA ASP A 22 -2.95 -0.40 -10.44
C ASP A 22 -3.01 -1.83 -9.85
N VAL A 23 -3.23 -2.87 -10.69
CA VAL A 23 -3.29 -4.28 -10.23
C VAL A 23 -1.89 -4.79 -9.86
N ASP A 24 -0.88 -4.49 -10.67
CA ASP A 24 0.52 -4.81 -10.34
C ASP A 24 0.92 -4.16 -9.02
N SER A 25 0.58 -2.89 -8.86
CA SER A 25 0.85 -2.14 -7.63
C SER A 25 0.16 -2.77 -6.42
N LEU A 26 -1.10 -3.20 -6.54
CA LEU A 26 -1.80 -3.88 -5.45
C LEU A 26 -1.14 -5.22 -5.10
N ILE A 27 -0.66 -5.98 -6.11
CA ILE A 27 0.10 -7.21 -5.86
C ILE A 27 1.35 -6.91 -5.03
N LEU A 28 2.18 -5.97 -5.44
CA LEU A 28 3.40 -5.61 -4.69
C LEU A 28 3.08 -5.04 -3.31
N SER A 29 2.00 -4.25 -3.19
CA SER A 29 1.49 -3.73 -1.91
C SER A 29 0.86 -4.81 -1.02
N THR A 30 0.52 -5.98 -1.58
CA THR A 30 0.04 -7.15 -0.81
C THR A 30 1.22 -8.04 -0.40
N LEU A 31 2.23 -8.18 -1.26
CA LEU A 31 3.41 -8.99 -0.94
C LEU A 31 4.18 -8.46 0.28
N ILE A 32 4.16 -7.16 0.55
CA ILE A 32 4.88 -6.61 1.72
C ILE A 32 4.29 -7.06 3.07
N TYR A 33 3.12 -7.66 3.12
CA TYR A 33 2.59 -8.32 4.33
C TYR A 33 3.25 -9.67 4.64
N LEU A 34 4.25 -10.06 3.85
CA LEU A 34 5.11 -11.21 4.11
C LEU A 34 6.36 -10.77 4.89
N ASP A 35 6.91 -11.67 5.71
CA ASP A 35 8.16 -11.43 6.43
C ASP A 35 9.36 -11.78 5.53
N PHE A 36 10.05 -10.75 5.09
CA PHE A 36 11.26 -10.92 4.28
C PHE A 36 12.56 -10.86 5.08
N SER A 37 12.51 -10.77 6.41
CA SER A 37 13.71 -10.59 7.28
C SER A 37 14.78 -11.65 7.10
N LYS A 38 14.39 -12.88 6.77
CA LYS A 38 15.30 -14.00 6.54
C LYS A 38 15.86 -14.08 5.11
N PHE A 39 15.30 -13.30 4.18
CA PHE A 39 15.62 -13.42 2.74
C PHE A 39 16.25 -12.17 2.18
N VAL A 40 15.91 -11.02 2.73
CA VAL A 40 16.28 -9.70 2.19
C VAL A 40 17.07 -8.92 3.23
N SER A 41 18.19 -8.37 2.80
CA SER A 41 19.03 -7.55 3.68
C SER A 41 18.38 -6.23 4.04
N PRO A 42 18.60 -5.73 5.25
CA PRO A 42 18.14 -4.40 5.64
C PRO A 42 18.86 -3.30 4.84
N LEU A 43 18.23 -2.15 4.73
CA LEU A 43 18.74 -1.00 3.97
C LEU A 43 20.19 -0.60 4.32
N LYS A 44 20.57 -0.73 5.60
CA LYS A 44 21.91 -0.38 6.09
C LYS A 44 23.05 -1.27 5.56
N ASP A 45 22.74 -2.48 5.10
CA ASP A 45 23.77 -3.47 4.73
C ASP A 45 24.21 -3.36 3.25
N HIS A 46 23.48 -2.59 2.42
CA HIS A 46 23.79 -2.32 1.00
C HIS A 46 24.12 -3.55 0.15
N LYS A 47 23.48 -4.70 0.42
CA LYS A 47 23.66 -5.93 -0.34
C LYS A 47 22.90 -5.88 -1.66
N ASP A 48 23.14 -6.86 -2.52
CA ASP A 48 22.49 -7.01 -3.81
C ASP A 48 21.02 -7.36 -3.69
N PHE A 49 20.26 -7.07 -4.74
CA PHE A 49 18.86 -7.46 -4.86
C PHE A 49 18.72 -8.98 -5.00
N VAL A 50 17.79 -9.56 -4.23
CA VAL A 50 17.47 -10.98 -4.26
C VAL A 50 16.27 -11.21 -5.18
N TYR A 51 16.32 -12.25 -6.01
CA TYR A 51 15.19 -12.63 -6.85
C TYR A 51 14.04 -13.19 -5.99
N PHE A 52 12.81 -12.74 -6.26
CA PHE A 52 11.62 -13.28 -5.59
C PHE A 52 11.45 -14.79 -5.84
N ASN A 53 11.81 -15.26 -7.04
CA ASN A 53 11.75 -16.66 -7.43
C ASN A 53 12.77 -17.57 -6.70
N SER A 54 13.77 -17.00 -6.01
CA SER A 54 14.73 -17.80 -5.22
C SER A 54 14.19 -18.24 -3.86
N ILE A 55 13.03 -17.70 -3.45
CA ILE A 55 12.43 -18.05 -2.15
C ILE A 55 11.68 -19.38 -2.25
N ASN A 56 12.13 -20.39 -1.51
CA ASN A 56 11.54 -21.72 -1.49
C ASN A 56 10.83 -22.06 -0.16
N ASN A 57 11.19 -21.35 0.93
CA ASN A 57 10.60 -21.59 2.24
C ASN A 57 9.44 -20.61 2.49
N TYR A 58 8.22 -21.00 2.10
CA TYR A 58 7.03 -20.17 2.23
C TYR A 58 6.56 -20.02 3.68
N ASP A 59 6.79 -21.00 4.54
CA ASP A 59 6.39 -20.90 5.95
C ASP A 59 7.23 -19.83 6.67
N ALA A 60 8.47 -19.60 6.26
CA ALA A 60 9.31 -18.53 6.81
C ALA A 60 8.86 -17.12 6.43
N LEU A 61 8.02 -16.98 5.38
CA LEU A 61 7.42 -15.71 4.96
C LEU A 61 6.13 -15.38 5.73
N LEU A 62 5.56 -16.35 6.45
CA LEU A 62 4.23 -16.22 7.05
C LEU A 62 4.37 -16.07 8.57
N THR A 63 4.17 -14.87 9.08
CA THR A 63 4.21 -14.57 10.52
C THR A 63 2.88 -14.79 11.21
N ASP A 64 1.79 -14.74 10.46
CA ASP A 64 0.43 -14.90 10.97
C ASP A 64 -0.35 -15.97 10.17
N SER A 65 -1.46 -16.46 10.75
CA SER A 65 -2.35 -17.41 10.10
C SER A 65 -3.37 -16.76 9.18
N SER A 66 -3.51 -15.41 9.25
CA SER A 66 -4.52 -14.68 8.49
C SER A 66 -4.26 -14.81 7.00
N TYR A 67 -5.28 -15.26 6.26
CA TYR A 67 -5.19 -15.45 4.81
C TYR A 67 -4.04 -16.35 4.32
N LYS A 68 -3.45 -17.21 5.18
CA LYS A 68 -2.28 -18.07 4.88
C LYS A 68 -2.37 -18.72 3.50
N ARG A 69 -3.50 -19.38 3.19
CA ARG A 69 -3.71 -20.04 1.90
C ARG A 69 -3.67 -19.07 0.72
N LEU A 70 -4.26 -17.89 0.86
CA LEU A 70 -4.28 -16.87 -0.20
C LEU A 70 -2.90 -16.26 -0.40
N LYS A 71 -2.16 -15.99 0.68
CA LYS A 71 -0.77 -15.51 0.63
C LYS A 71 0.11 -16.52 -0.12
N ILE A 72 0.05 -17.81 0.21
CA ILE A 72 0.81 -18.87 -0.49
C ILE A 72 0.43 -18.94 -1.98
N ASN A 73 -0.87 -18.86 -2.29
CA ASN A 73 -1.33 -18.89 -3.68
C ASN A 73 -0.85 -17.66 -4.46
N LEU A 74 -0.79 -16.48 -3.84
CA LEU A 74 -0.24 -15.28 -4.46
C LEU A 74 1.26 -15.43 -4.71
N ILE A 75 2.05 -15.90 -3.72
CA ILE A 75 3.49 -16.15 -3.88
C ILE A 75 3.73 -17.06 -5.09
N LYS A 76 3.06 -18.22 -5.13
CA LYS A 76 3.19 -19.20 -6.22
C LYS A 76 2.78 -18.60 -7.58
N ALA A 77 1.71 -17.80 -7.62
CA ALA A 77 1.24 -17.16 -8.84
C ALA A 77 2.26 -16.14 -9.36
N VAL A 78 2.82 -15.32 -8.48
CA VAL A 78 3.84 -14.32 -8.83
C VAL A 78 5.14 -14.99 -9.28
N GLN A 79 5.59 -16.05 -8.60
CA GLN A 79 6.79 -16.81 -8.97
C GLN A 79 6.67 -17.51 -10.33
N ALA A 80 5.48 -18.00 -10.66
CA ALA A 80 5.21 -18.67 -11.93
C ALA A 80 4.90 -17.69 -13.08
N SER A 81 4.70 -16.42 -12.78
CA SER A 81 4.26 -15.42 -13.76
C SER A 81 5.39 -14.95 -14.65
N PRO A 82 5.27 -15.04 -15.99
CA PRO A 82 6.21 -14.38 -16.90
C PRO A 82 6.35 -12.89 -16.69
N ARG A 83 5.25 -12.22 -16.29
CA ARG A 83 5.22 -10.79 -15.99
C ARG A 83 6.14 -10.40 -14.83
N PHE A 84 6.25 -11.24 -13.82
CA PHE A 84 7.03 -11.01 -12.60
C PHE A 84 8.32 -11.84 -12.52
N GLN A 85 8.71 -12.53 -13.59
CA GLN A 85 9.89 -13.44 -13.57
C GLN A 85 11.19 -12.76 -13.13
N ASN A 86 11.36 -11.46 -13.40
CA ASN A 86 12.52 -10.67 -13.04
C ASN A 86 12.35 -9.86 -11.74
N LEU A 87 11.28 -10.16 -10.96
CA LEU A 87 11.03 -9.46 -9.72
C LEU A 87 12.15 -9.70 -8.71
N LYS A 88 12.77 -8.62 -8.27
CA LYS A 88 13.84 -8.62 -7.26
C LYS A 88 13.44 -7.75 -6.08
N MET A 89 14.03 -8.02 -4.90
CA MET A 89 13.72 -7.35 -3.65
C MET A 89 15.00 -6.93 -2.93
N ASN A 90 14.94 -5.79 -2.24
CA ASN A 90 16.00 -5.38 -1.31
C ASN A 90 15.46 -4.36 -0.29
N TYR A 91 16.32 -3.98 0.65
CA TYR A 91 16.09 -2.91 1.61
C TYR A 91 14.85 -3.14 2.48
N TYR A 92 14.68 -4.37 2.97
CA TYR A 92 13.59 -4.69 3.89
C TYR A 92 13.81 -4.03 5.25
N VAL A 93 12.80 -3.33 5.74
CA VAL A 93 12.77 -2.71 7.06
C VAL A 93 11.45 -3.08 7.72
N ASP A 94 11.52 -3.58 8.95
CA ASP A 94 10.35 -3.85 9.81
C ASP A 94 10.67 -3.36 11.21
N ILE A 95 9.96 -2.32 11.67
CA ILE A 95 10.18 -1.66 12.96
C ILE A 95 8.89 -1.76 13.77
N HIS A 96 9.04 -2.29 14.98
CA HIS A 96 7.99 -2.37 15.98
C HIS A 96 8.50 -1.72 17.27
N ASP A 97 8.00 -0.54 17.61
CA ASP A 97 8.38 0.19 18.82
C ASP A 97 7.12 0.60 19.59
N ILE A 98 6.75 -0.21 20.56
CA ILE A 98 5.55 -0.01 21.39
C ILE A 98 5.62 1.31 22.15
N LYS A 99 6.82 1.68 22.64
CA LYS A 99 7.02 2.88 23.46
C LYS A 99 6.75 4.17 22.67
N ASN A 100 7.12 4.18 21.41
CA ASN A 100 6.93 5.33 20.51
C ASN A 100 5.69 5.20 19.61
N GLU A 101 4.83 4.20 19.83
CA GLU A 101 3.66 3.91 19.02
C GLU A 101 4.01 3.83 17.52
N LEU A 102 5.15 3.20 17.19
CA LEU A 102 5.65 3.08 15.83
C LEU A 102 5.50 1.66 15.32
N GLN A 103 4.75 1.49 14.24
CA GLN A 103 4.74 0.30 13.41
C GLN A 103 5.03 0.71 11.97
N PHE A 104 6.21 0.34 11.47
CA PHE A 104 6.64 0.69 10.12
C PHE A 104 7.29 -0.48 9.43
N CYS A 105 6.84 -0.80 8.21
CA CYS A 105 7.49 -1.78 7.36
C CYS A 105 7.54 -1.29 5.92
N ALA A 106 8.69 -1.48 5.28
CA ALA A 106 8.94 -1.10 3.90
C ALA A 106 9.88 -2.09 3.19
N ILE A 107 9.69 -2.23 1.89
CA ILE A 107 10.57 -3.00 1.00
C ILE A 107 10.68 -2.30 -0.36
N THR A 108 11.79 -2.51 -1.05
CA THR A 108 11.98 -2.04 -2.42
C THR A 108 11.99 -3.22 -3.38
N PHE A 109 11.08 -3.18 -4.35
CA PHE A 109 11.02 -4.11 -5.46
C PHE A 109 11.66 -3.50 -6.70
N LYS A 110 12.35 -4.33 -7.48
CA LYS A 110 12.75 -4.02 -8.86
C LYS A 110 12.12 -5.00 -9.81
N LEU A 111 11.50 -4.48 -10.86
CA LEU A 111 10.94 -5.27 -11.94
C LEU A 111 11.43 -4.63 -13.26
N ASP A 112 12.38 -5.28 -13.94
CA ASP A 112 13.11 -4.70 -15.06
C ASP A 112 13.74 -3.33 -14.71
N ASN A 113 13.34 -2.27 -15.41
CA ASN A 113 13.81 -0.89 -15.15
C ASN A 113 12.95 -0.11 -14.16
N LEU A 114 11.90 -0.73 -13.59
CA LEU A 114 11.01 -0.12 -12.64
C LEU A 114 11.48 -0.39 -11.21
N THR A 115 11.55 0.66 -10.40
CA THR A 115 11.74 0.56 -8.95
C THR A 115 10.43 0.91 -8.25
N TYR A 116 9.90 -0.03 -7.46
CA TYR A 116 8.68 0.16 -6.67
C TYR A 116 9.00 0.11 -5.18
N ILE A 117 8.66 1.17 -4.46
CA ILE A 117 8.80 1.24 -3.01
C ILE A 117 7.43 0.93 -2.41
N ALA A 118 7.35 -0.18 -1.67
CA ALA A 118 6.14 -0.62 -1.00
C ALA A 118 6.19 -0.29 0.49
N PHE A 119 5.09 0.28 1.00
CA PHE A 119 4.85 0.47 2.43
C PHE A 119 3.73 -0.46 2.89
N ARG A 120 3.98 -1.19 3.99
CA ARG A 120 2.96 -2.06 4.61
C ARG A 120 1.94 -1.21 5.36
N GLY A 121 0.68 -1.63 5.30
CA GLY A 121 -0.38 -1.15 6.17
C GLY A 121 -0.26 -1.68 7.59
N THR A 122 -1.30 -1.45 8.37
CA THR A 122 -1.40 -1.96 9.73
C THR A 122 -1.48 -3.47 9.70
N ASP A 123 -0.78 -4.11 10.63
CA ASP A 123 -1.03 -5.50 10.97
C ASP A 123 -2.10 -5.58 12.08
N ASP A 124 -2.46 -6.80 12.49
CA ASP A 124 -3.49 -7.03 13.52
C ASP A 124 -3.00 -6.69 14.96
N THR A 125 -1.97 -5.85 15.13
CA THR A 125 -1.44 -5.47 16.43
C THR A 125 -2.13 -4.23 17.00
N LEU A 126 -2.25 -4.18 18.34
CA LEU A 126 -2.79 -3.02 19.06
C LEU A 126 -2.00 -1.73 18.77
N THR A 127 -0.68 -1.83 18.62
CA THR A 127 0.19 -0.69 18.30
C THR A 127 -0.14 -0.10 16.93
N GLY A 128 -0.36 -0.97 15.94
CA GLY A 128 -0.76 -0.53 14.61
C GLY A 128 -2.11 0.21 14.60
N TRP A 129 -3.10 -0.34 15.28
CA TRP A 129 -4.41 0.29 15.41
C TRP A 129 -4.35 1.65 16.11
N LYS A 130 -3.58 1.76 17.23
CA LYS A 130 -3.35 3.06 17.90
C LYS A 130 -2.72 4.10 16.99
N GLU A 131 -1.74 3.71 16.18
CA GLU A 131 -1.10 4.63 15.24
C GLU A 131 -2.09 5.09 14.15
N ASP A 132 -2.97 4.20 13.68
CA ASP A 132 -4.00 4.54 12.70
C ASP A 132 -5.01 5.56 13.27
N PHE A 133 -5.45 5.38 14.52
CA PHE A 133 -6.26 6.38 15.21
C PHE A 133 -5.52 7.71 15.38
N ASN A 134 -4.24 7.66 15.70
CA ASN A 134 -3.43 8.87 15.87
C ASN A 134 -3.30 9.68 14.57
N MET A 135 -3.39 9.07 13.38
CA MET A 135 -3.38 9.80 12.11
C MET A 135 -4.55 10.77 11.98
N ALA A 136 -5.67 10.53 12.66
CA ALA A 136 -6.80 11.47 12.68
C ALA A 136 -6.48 12.76 13.46
N TYR A 137 -5.62 12.67 14.47
CA TYR A 137 -5.33 13.78 15.38
C TYR A 137 -3.94 14.36 15.18
N LYS A 138 -2.95 13.54 14.80
CA LYS A 138 -1.53 13.93 14.65
C LYS A 138 -1.07 13.71 13.20
N CYS A 139 -0.42 14.70 12.65
CA CYS A 139 0.32 14.57 11.38
C CYS A 139 1.56 15.44 11.48
N PRO A 140 2.79 14.86 11.37
CA PRO A 140 3.07 13.47 11.07
C PRO A 140 3.00 12.52 12.30
N VAL A 141 2.56 11.28 12.03
CA VAL A 141 2.78 10.14 12.95
C VAL A 141 4.20 9.55 12.75
N PRO A 142 4.71 8.74 13.71
CA PRO A 142 6.06 8.18 13.61
C PRO A 142 6.32 7.41 12.30
N ALA A 143 5.39 6.55 11.85
CA ALA A 143 5.54 5.80 10.61
C ALA A 143 5.64 6.70 9.36
N GLN A 144 4.95 7.84 9.33
CA GLN A 144 5.08 8.81 8.23
C GLN A 144 6.50 9.39 8.14
N LYS A 145 7.12 9.67 9.29
CA LYS A 145 8.51 10.16 9.33
C LYS A 145 9.50 9.09 8.83
N GLU A 146 9.32 7.84 9.27
CA GLU A 146 10.14 6.72 8.80
C GLU A 146 9.93 6.45 7.30
N ALA A 147 8.72 6.61 6.76
CA ALA A 147 8.46 6.47 5.33
C ALA A 147 9.21 7.53 4.50
N VAL A 148 9.26 8.80 4.95
CA VAL A 148 10.07 9.86 4.31
C VAL A 148 11.55 9.51 4.35
N LYS A 149 12.06 9.08 5.50
CA LYS A 149 13.46 8.69 5.69
C LYS A 149 13.83 7.52 4.78
N TYR A 150 13.02 6.48 4.76
CA TYR A 150 13.21 5.31 3.90
C TYR A 150 13.26 5.70 2.42
N LEU A 151 12.27 6.47 1.94
CA LEU A 151 12.21 6.92 0.54
C LEU A 151 13.46 7.73 0.15
N ASN A 152 13.93 8.64 1.01
CA ASN A 152 15.14 9.43 0.77
C ASN A 152 16.38 8.54 0.70
N GLN A 153 16.55 7.58 1.62
CA GLN A 153 17.70 6.69 1.64
C GLN A 153 17.73 5.77 0.40
N VAL A 154 16.59 5.13 0.06
CA VAL A 154 16.49 4.30 -1.14
C VAL A 154 16.77 5.11 -2.40
N SER A 155 16.21 6.33 -2.50
CA SER A 155 16.41 7.20 -3.65
C SER A 155 17.86 7.65 -3.83
N TYR A 156 18.62 7.74 -2.76
CA TYR A 156 20.05 8.04 -2.80
C TYR A 156 20.87 6.89 -3.41
N HIS A 157 20.51 5.64 -3.07
CA HIS A 157 21.22 4.45 -3.54
C HIS A 157 20.80 3.99 -4.94
N LEU A 158 19.57 4.31 -5.35
CA LEU A 158 19.02 3.84 -6.63
C LEU A 158 18.78 5.00 -7.59
N GLY A 159 19.30 4.87 -8.81
CA GLY A 159 19.01 5.76 -9.92
C GLY A 159 17.62 5.51 -10.55
N GLY A 160 17.26 6.30 -11.57
CA GLY A 160 16.07 6.10 -12.38
C GLY A 160 14.77 6.60 -11.76
N TYR A 161 13.66 6.17 -12.35
CA TYR A 161 12.33 6.55 -11.91
C TYR A 161 11.81 5.66 -10.78
N LEU A 162 10.97 6.24 -9.92
CA LEU A 162 10.41 5.59 -8.77
C LEU A 162 8.88 5.50 -8.89
N TYR A 163 8.37 4.39 -8.44
CA TYR A 163 6.96 4.17 -8.13
C TYR A 163 6.85 3.92 -6.63
N VAL A 164 5.84 4.48 -6.00
CA VAL A 164 5.65 4.37 -4.55
C VAL A 164 4.23 3.93 -4.30
N GLY A 165 4.00 3.00 -3.38
CA GLY A 165 2.63 2.59 -3.10
C GLY A 165 2.49 1.77 -1.82
N GLY A 166 1.23 1.50 -1.49
CA GLY A 166 0.86 0.68 -0.35
C GLY A 166 -0.65 0.48 -0.28
N HIS A 167 -1.03 -0.47 0.56
CA HIS A 167 -2.41 -0.79 0.88
C HIS A 167 -2.71 -0.34 2.31
N SER A 168 -3.94 0.11 2.59
CA SER A 168 -4.34 0.58 3.93
C SER A 168 -3.46 1.77 4.39
N LYS A 169 -3.01 1.79 5.63
CA LYS A 169 -2.02 2.77 6.14
C LYS A 169 -0.85 2.94 5.18
N GLY A 170 -0.37 1.87 4.53
CA GLY A 170 0.72 1.94 3.55
C GLY A 170 0.44 2.88 2.37
N GLY A 171 -0.81 3.01 1.94
CA GLY A 171 -1.24 3.97 0.93
C GLY A 171 -1.11 5.42 1.39
N ASN A 172 -1.43 5.70 2.65
CA ASN A 172 -1.21 7.01 3.26
C ASN A 172 0.29 7.31 3.38
N LEU A 173 1.10 6.33 3.85
CA LEU A 173 2.56 6.46 3.94
C LEU A 173 3.20 6.75 2.58
N ALA A 174 2.70 6.13 1.50
CA ALA A 174 3.16 6.36 0.13
C ALA A 174 2.96 7.82 -0.30
N ILE A 175 1.76 8.37 -0.10
CA ILE A 175 1.47 9.77 -0.41
C ILE A 175 2.29 10.69 0.49
N TYR A 176 2.33 10.44 1.80
CA TYR A 176 3.05 11.29 2.76
C TYR A 176 4.55 11.34 2.47
N SER A 177 5.18 10.19 2.22
CA SER A 177 6.60 10.12 1.90
C SER A 177 6.92 10.87 0.60
N ALA A 178 6.09 10.75 -0.43
CA ALA A 178 6.24 11.48 -1.68
C ALA A 178 6.08 12.99 -1.53
N MET A 179 5.18 13.46 -0.63
CA MET A 179 5.04 14.88 -0.32
C MET A 179 6.30 15.47 0.33
N HIS A 180 6.94 14.72 1.22
CA HIS A 180 7.99 15.24 2.10
C HIS A 180 9.40 14.78 1.75
N THR A 181 9.59 13.94 0.72
CA THR A 181 10.91 13.60 0.18
C THR A 181 11.61 14.84 -0.43
N HIS A 182 12.93 14.76 -0.64
CA HIS A 182 13.68 15.80 -1.31
C HIS A 182 13.10 16.15 -2.68
N ILE A 183 13.18 17.41 -3.07
CA ILE A 183 12.53 17.92 -4.31
C ILE A 183 12.98 17.13 -5.55
N LEU A 184 14.24 16.77 -5.68
CA LEU A 184 14.74 15.97 -6.79
C LEU A 184 14.08 14.60 -6.87
N ASN A 185 13.81 13.97 -5.73
CA ASN A 185 13.12 12.68 -5.69
C ASN A 185 11.65 12.81 -6.15
N LYS A 186 10.98 13.94 -5.82
CA LYS A 186 9.62 14.20 -6.31
C LYS A 186 9.53 14.16 -7.84
N PHE A 187 10.53 14.69 -8.54
CA PHE A 187 10.58 14.62 -10.01
C PHE A 187 10.83 13.21 -10.54
N ARG A 188 11.56 12.38 -9.80
CA ARG A 188 11.81 10.98 -10.15
C ARG A 188 10.60 10.09 -9.92
N ILE A 189 9.70 10.45 -9.00
CA ILE A 189 8.46 9.70 -8.76
C ILE A 189 7.53 9.87 -9.96
N LYS A 190 7.21 8.75 -10.62
CA LYS A 190 6.31 8.69 -11.77
C LYS A 190 4.85 8.51 -11.36
N LYS A 191 4.59 7.64 -10.37
CA LYS A 191 3.25 7.33 -9.89
C LYS A 191 3.27 7.00 -8.41
N ILE A 192 2.20 7.35 -7.73
CA ILE A 192 1.97 7.06 -6.32
C ILE A 192 0.65 6.29 -6.24
N TYR A 193 0.68 5.10 -5.65
CA TYR A 193 -0.49 4.24 -5.54
C TYR A 193 -0.97 4.18 -4.09
N SER A 194 -2.23 4.51 -3.87
CA SER A 194 -2.89 4.38 -2.58
C SER A 194 -4.09 3.44 -2.73
N HIS A 195 -3.93 2.21 -2.27
CA HIS A 195 -4.99 1.21 -2.31
C HIS A 195 -5.69 1.16 -0.96
N ASP A 196 -6.91 1.67 -0.92
CA ASP A 196 -7.76 1.77 0.28
C ASP A 196 -7.06 2.45 1.47
N GLY A 197 -6.17 3.43 1.16
CA GLY A 197 -5.45 4.20 2.18
C GLY A 197 -6.29 5.36 2.69
N PRO A 198 -6.25 5.66 4.01
CA PRO A 198 -6.91 6.83 4.56
C PRO A 198 -6.35 8.13 3.98
N GLY A 199 -7.17 9.17 3.99
CA GLY A 199 -6.79 10.51 3.56
C GLY A 199 -5.91 11.25 4.57
N PHE A 200 -6.00 12.57 4.54
CA PHE A 200 -5.28 13.49 5.43
C PHE A 200 -6.23 14.56 5.98
N LYS A 201 -5.74 15.38 6.91
CA LYS A 201 -6.42 16.62 7.28
C LYS A 201 -6.52 17.54 6.07
N LYS A 202 -7.60 18.32 5.99
CA LYS A 202 -7.91 19.18 4.83
C LYS A 202 -6.76 20.13 4.46
N GLU A 203 -6.06 20.65 5.46
CA GLU A 203 -4.96 21.62 5.31
C GLU A 203 -3.77 21.02 4.53
N ILE A 204 -3.57 19.70 4.63
CA ILE A 204 -2.51 19.01 3.89
C ILE A 204 -2.71 19.13 2.38
N TYR A 205 -3.96 19.05 1.92
CA TYR A 205 -4.31 19.14 0.49
C TYR A 205 -4.14 20.55 -0.09
N GLU A 206 -4.09 21.55 0.75
CA GLU A 206 -3.83 22.94 0.34
C GLU A 206 -2.33 23.26 0.30
N SER A 207 -1.50 22.37 0.81
CA SER A 207 -0.05 22.56 0.92
C SER A 207 0.67 22.47 -0.43
N ILE A 208 1.78 23.23 -0.57
CA ILE A 208 2.63 23.17 -1.77
C ILE A 208 3.20 21.75 -1.98
N PRO A 209 3.70 21.02 -0.94
CA PRO A 209 4.19 19.65 -1.12
C PRO A 209 3.18 18.71 -1.75
N TYR A 210 1.90 18.81 -1.37
CA TYR A 210 0.85 17.99 -1.96
C TYR A 210 0.60 18.36 -3.44
N ARG A 211 0.48 19.66 -3.75
CA ARG A 211 0.20 20.13 -5.11
C ARG A 211 1.22 19.63 -6.14
N ILE A 212 2.50 19.54 -5.73
CA ILE A 212 3.59 19.06 -6.60
C ILE A 212 3.39 17.59 -7.02
N ILE A 213 2.78 16.76 -6.17
CA ILE A 213 2.64 15.34 -6.42
C ILE A 213 1.22 14.90 -6.78
N ALA A 214 0.22 15.78 -6.64
CA ALA A 214 -1.21 15.44 -6.75
C ALA A 214 -1.56 14.71 -8.06
N SER A 215 -1.04 15.17 -9.20
CA SER A 215 -1.29 14.55 -10.51
C SER A 215 -0.68 13.16 -10.69
N LYS A 216 0.20 12.74 -9.77
CA LYS A 216 0.87 11.44 -9.79
C LYS A 216 0.13 10.39 -8.96
N ILE A 217 -0.85 10.78 -8.16
CA ILE A 217 -1.57 9.88 -7.27
C ILE A 217 -2.63 9.09 -8.04
N SER A 218 -2.65 7.77 -7.83
CA SER A 218 -3.75 6.88 -8.19
C SER A 218 -4.32 6.31 -6.90
N LYS A 219 -5.55 6.71 -6.56
CA LYS A 219 -6.26 6.22 -5.39
C LYS A 219 -7.37 5.26 -5.82
N THR A 220 -7.32 4.04 -5.31
CA THR A 220 -8.35 3.02 -5.51
C THR A 220 -8.94 2.62 -4.17
N ILE A 221 -10.25 2.46 -4.09
CA ILE A 221 -10.95 1.97 -2.89
C ILE A 221 -11.98 0.92 -3.30
N PRO A 222 -12.34 -0.05 -2.44
CA PRO A 222 -13.45 -0.96 -2.74
C PRO A 222 -14.80 -0.24 -2.61
N THR A 223 -15.87 -0.83 -3.16
CA THR A 223 -17.22 -0.24 -3.31
C THR A 223 -17.78 0.37 -2.02
N SER A 224 -17.59 -0.26 -0.87
CA SER A 224 -18.05 0.24 0.43
C SER A 224 -16.87 0.35 1.39
N SER A 225 -15.83 1.08 0.96
CA SER A 225 -14.66 1.29 1.79
C SER A 225 -15.01 2.13 3.02
N ILE A 226 -14.55 1.68 4.18
CA ILE A 226 -14.52 2.46 5.42
C ILE A 226 -13.16 3.14 5.55
N ILE A 227 -12.07 2.38 5.39
CA ILE A 227 -10.70 2.85 5.62
C ILE A 227 -10.27 3.91 4.61
N GLY A 228 -10.50 3.66 3.31
CA GLY A 228 -10.10 4.59 2.24
C GLY A 228 -10.82 5.93 2.25
N LEU A 229 -11.93 6.01 3.00
CA LEU A 229 -12.74 7.22 3.17
C LEU A 229 -12.54 7.88 4.55
N LEU A 230 -11.71 7.28 5.42
CA LEU A 230 -11.30 7.96 6.65
C LEU A 230 -10.52 9.23 6.31
N LEU A 231 -10.84 10.30 7.01
CA LEU A 231 -10.30 11.64 6.81
C LEU A 231 -10.68 12.24 5.44
N TYR A 232 -10.22 13.47 5.21
CA TYR A 232 -10.53 14.16 3.97
C TYR A 232 -9.71 13.57 2.80
N THR A 233 -10.32 13.50 1.63
CA THR A 233 -9.69 13.03 0.39
C THR A 233 -10.01 14.01 -0.75
N ARG A 234 -8.99 14.42 -1.50
CA ARG A 234 -9.11 15.31 -2.67
C ARG A 234 -8.78 14.61 -3.98
N GLU A 235 -8.15 13.45 -3.91
CA GLU A 235 -7.79 12.65 -5.07
C GLU A 235 -9.05 12.18 -5.82
N GLN A 236 -8.91 12.03 -7.14
CA GLN A 236 -9.90 11.30 -7.91
C GLN A 236 -9.87 9.83 -7.49
N ILE A 237 -10.93 9.41 -6.84
CA ILE A 237 -11.08 8.04 -6.36
C ILE A 237 -11.59 7.16 -7.50
N LYS A 238 -10.94 6.01 -7.69
CA LYS A 238 -11.41 4.91 -8.53
C LYS A 238 -12.05 3.85 -7.63
N ILE A 239 -13.33 3.59 -7.80
CA ILE A 239 -14.05 2.60 -7.00
C ILE A 239 -13.93 1.25 -7.66
N VAL A 240 -13.39 0.28 -6.93
CA VAL A 240 -13.15 -1.09 -7.40
C VAL A 240 -14.21 -2.02 -6.83
N LYS A 241 -14.81 -2.82 -7.72
CA LYS A 241 -15.75 -3.87 -7.32
C LYS A 241 -15.09 -4.88 -6.38
N SER A 242 -15.75 -5.16 -5.25
CA SER A 242 -15.34 -6.21 -4.32
C SER A 242 -16.30 -7.41 -4.38
N ARG A 243 -15.78 -8.60 -4.04
CA ARG A 243 -16.56 -9.83 -3.88
C ARG A 243 -17.10 -10.03 -2.46
N SER A 244 -16.68 -9.17 -1.54
CA SER A 244 -17.01 -9.23 -0.11
C SER A 244 -17.85 -8.03 0.30
N PHE A 245 -18.27 -7.96 1.57
CA PHE A 245 -19.12 -6.92 2.12
C PHE A 245 -18.47 -6.30 3.36
N GLY A 246 -18.87 -5.08 3.69
CA GLY A 246 -18.42 -4.35 4.87
C GLY A 246 -16.90 -4.30 4.96
N ILE A 247 -16.34 -4.46 6.15
CA ILE A 247 -14.91 -4.37 6.40
C ILE A 247 -14.08 -5.42 5.63
N PHE A 248 -14.67 -6.56 5.25
CA PHE A 248 -13.98 -7.60 4.48
C PHE A 248 -13.63 -7.16 3.06
N GLN A 249 -14.23 -6.09 2.54
CA GLN A 249 -13.86 -5.49 1.25
C GLN A 249 -12.45 -4.88 1.27
N HIS A 250 -11.96 -4.51 2.46
CA HIS A 250 -10.62 -3.99 2.64
C HIS A 250 -9.52 -4.95 2.18
N SER A 251 -9.76 -6.26 2.29
CA SER A 251 -8.79 -7.26 1.83
C SER A 251 -8.56 -7.18 0.32
N SER A 252 -7.32 -6.96 -0.10
CA SER A 252 -6.88 -6.93 -1.50
C SER A 252 -7.25 -8.19 -2.30
N PHE A 253 -7.38 -9.33 -1.63
CA PHE A 253 -7.79 -10.59 -2.25
C PHE A 253 -9.24 -10.61 -2.74
N ASN A 254 -10.08 -9.69 -2.26
CA ASN A 254 -11.49 -9.61 -2.62
C ASN A 254 -11.77 -8.66 -3.80
N TRP A 255 -10.78 -7.92 -4.27
CA TRP A 255 -10.95 -6.97 -5.35
C TRP A 255 -11.05 -7.69 -6.70
N VAL A 256 -12.01 -7.27 -7.53
CA VAL A 256 -12.32 -7.94 -8.80
C VAL A 256 -11.44 -7.39 -9.91
N VAL A 257 -10.73 -8.32 -10.57
CA VAL A 257 -9.93 -8.05 -11.77
C VAL A 257 -10.58 -8.69 -12.98
N LYS A 258 -10.60 -8.00 -14.12
CA LYS A 258 -11.06 -8.50 -15.42
C LYS A 258 -10.29 -7.78 -16.53
N ASN A 259 -9.91 -8.51 -17.59
CA ASN A 259 -9.20 -7.94 -18.74
C ASN A 259 -7.96 -7.13 -18.33
N SER A 260 -7.19 -7.66 -17.41
CA SER A 260 -5.92 -7.07 -16.91
C SER A 260 -6.05 -5.74 -16.17
N ASP A 261 -7.25 -5.36 -15.73
CA ASP A 261 -7.50 -4.18 -14.91
C ASP A 261 -8.55 -4.48 -13.83
N PHE A 262 -8.71 -3.57 -12.87
CA PHE A 262 -9.82 -3.66 -11.92
C PHE A 262 -11.17 -3.47 -12.63
N VAL A 263 -12.20 -4.09 -12.07
CA VAL A 263 -13.56 -3.76 -12.44
C VAL A 263 -14.00 -2.55 -11.63
N TYR A 264 -14.13 -1.42 -12.30
CA TYR A 264 -14.55 -0.17 -11.68
C TYR A 264 -16.07 -0.05 -11.62
N GLU A 265 -16.58 0.63 -10.60
CA GLU A 265 -17.98 0.93 -10.40
C GLU A 265 -18.17 2.46 -10.38
N GLU A 266 -19.27 2.93 -10.93
CA GLU A 266 -19.67 4.34 -10.85
C GLU A 266 -20.30 4.61 -9.48
N THR A 267 -19.86 5.68 -8.81
CA THR A 267 -20.51 6.14 -7.56
C THR A 267 -21.84 6.78 -7.88
N THR A 268 -22.93 6.29 -7.28
CA THR A 268 -24.17 7.06 -7.26
C THR A 268 -24.11 8.08 -6.10
N ALA A 269 -24.75 9.24 -6.27
CA ALA A 269 -24.80 10.29 -5.23
C ALA A 269 -25.43 9.82 -3.89
N LYS A 270 -26.15 8.70 -3.90
CA LYS A 270 -26.73 8.07 -2.70
C LYS A 270 -25.65 7.36 -1.86
N ASP A 271 -24.68 6.74 -2.51
CA ASP A 271 -23.61 5.99 -1.82
C ASP A 271 -22.66 6.94 -1.07
N SER A 272 -22.41 8.14 -1.63
CA SER A 272 -21.60 9.17 -0.95
C SER A 272 -22.23 9.64 0.37
N LYS A 273 -23.56 9.82 0.42
CA LYS A 273 -24.25 10.27 1.66
C LYS A 273 -24.30 9.18 2.73
N ILE A 274 -24.43 7.92 2.35
CA ILE A 274 -24.43 6.79 3.30
C ILE A 274 -23.03 6.66 3.90
N ILE A 275 -21.99 6.82 3.08
CA ILE A 275 -20.60 6.76 3.49
C ILE A 275 -20.26 7.90 4.48
N ASP A 276 -20.65 9.14 4.18
CA ASP A 276 -20.43 10.29 5.04
C ASP A 276 -21.09 10.12 6.42
N ASN A 277 -22.31 9.58 6.45
CA ASN A 277 -23.03 9.32 7.70
C ASN A 277 -22.38 8.17 8.49
N THR A 278 -22.02 7.06 7.85
CA THR A 278 -21.42 5.90 8.53
C THR A 278 -20.06 6.24 9.15
N ILE A 279 -19.24 7.06 8.48
CA ILE A 279 -17.96 7.52 9.02
C ILE A 279 -18.16 8.48 10.18
N SER A 280 -19.12 9.39 10.07
CA SER A 280 -19.46 10.34 11.15
C SER A 280 -19.96 9.60 12.40
N ASP A 281 -20.81 8.60 12.21
CA ASP A 281 -21.35 7.78 13.31
C ASP A 281 -20.24 6.95 13.97
N TRP A 282 -19.37 6.33 13.17
CA TRP A 282 -18.25 5.54 13.70
C TRP A 282 -17.21 6.41 14.43
N LEU A 283 -16.88 7.62 13.93
CA LEU A 283 -16.02 8.57 14.63
C LEU A 283 -16.63 9.06 15.93
N ASN A 284 -17.96 9.24 15.98
CA ASN A 284 -18.67 9.64 17.19
C ASN A 284 -18.70 8.51 18.23
N GLU A 285 -18.96 7.28 17.83
CA GLU A 285 -18.94 6.11 18.72
C GLU A 285 -17.54 5.85 19.30
N THR A 286 -16.47 5.95 18.47
CA THR A 286 -15.10 5.74 18.96
C THR A 286 -14.60 6.86 19.87
N THR A 287 -15.09 8.09 19.73
CA THR A 287 -14.74 9.17 20.68
C THR A 287 -15.39 9.01 22.04
N ASP A 288 -16.55 8.36 22.13
CA ASP A 288 -17.23 8.10 23.39
C ASP A 288 -16.62 6.92 24.15
N GLU A 289 -16.18 5.85 23.47
CA GLU A 289 -15.46 4.72 24.10
C GLU A 289 -14.05 5.11 24.57
N SER A 290 -13.34 5.98 23.87
CA SER A 290 -12.01 6.46 24.30
C SER A 290 -12.04 7.43 25.48
N ARG A 291 -13.20 7.95 25.86
CA ARG A 291 -13.41 8.73 27.09
C ARG A 291 -13.70 7.87 28.32
N ALA A 292 -13.96 6.58 28.12
CA ALA A 292 -14.30 5.63 29.18
C ALA A 292 -13.13 4.71 29.61
N LEU A 293 -11.93 4.86 28.98
CA LEU A 293 -10.66 4.21 29.33
C LEU A 293 -9.60 5.26 29.70
#